data_db9e9c323afa26c4be7f3007cdb4d45a
#
_entry.id   db9e9c323afa26c4be7f3007cdb4d45a
#
_cell.length_a   1.000
_cell.length_b   1.000
_cell.length_c   1.000
_cell.angle_alpha   90.00
_cell.angle_beta   90.00
_cell.angle_gamma   90.00
#
_symmetry.space_group_name_H-M   'P 1'
#
loop_
_entity.id
_entity.type
_entity.pdbx_description
1 polymer ?
#
loop_
_entity_poly.entity_id
_entity_poly.type
_entity_poly.pdbx_seq_one_letter_code
_entity_poly.pdbx_strand_id
1 'polypeptide(L)' 'MCGITGQLGPDAPDITEKMVDYLNHRGPDGSGSWNEMFGPNAYISFGHSRLAIVDITGSQQPIGSNQGCVLIQNGEIYN' A
#
# COMPACT_ATOMS: atom_id res chain seq x y z
N MET A 1 -6.95 -12.80 -0.88
CA MET A 1 -6.88 -11.70 -1.86
C MET A 1 -6.45 -10.43 -1.15
N CYS A 2 -5.63 -9.64 -1.81
CA CYS A 2 -5.15 -8.38 -1.25
C CYS A 2 -6.09 -7.22 -1.59
N GLY A 3 -5.87 -6.08 -0.97
CA GLY A 3 -6.52 -4.83 -1.33
C GLY A 3 -5.49 -3.75 -1.50
N ILE A 4 -5.68 -2.88 -2.47
CA ILE A 4 -4.79 -1.75 -2.71
C ILE A 4 -5.61 -0.46 -2.79
N THR A 5 -4.98 0.66 -2.42
CA THR A 5 -5.57 1.98 -2.54
C THR A 5 -4.49 3.00 -2.86
N GLY A 6 -4.87 4.07 -3.53
CA GLY A 6 -3.99 5.18 -3.83
C GLY A 6 -4.74 6.50 -3.82
N GLN A 7 -4.07 7.54 -3.38
CA GLN A 7 -4.63 8.88 -3.27
C GLN A 7 -3.60 9.92 -3.67
N LEU A 8 -4.10 11.03 -4.21
CA LEU A 8 -3.29 12.21 -4.49
C LEU A 8 -4.03 13.43 -3.99
N GLY A 9 -3.42 14.21 -3.12
CA GLY A 9 -4.05 15.41 -2.59
C GLY A 9 -3.50 15.81 -1.22
N PRO A 10 -3.99 16.90 -0.62
CA PRO A 10 -3.47 17.38 0.65
C PRO A 10 -3.77 16.44 1.84
N ASP A 11 -4.87 15.71 1.78
CA ASP A 11 -5.27 14.80 2.85
C ASP A 11 -5.03 13.32 2.50
N ALA A 12 -4.23 13.05 1.48
CA ALA A 12 -4.04 11.70 0.97
C ALA A 12 -3.56 10.69 2.04
N PRO A 13 -2.60 11.02 2.92
CA PRO A 13 -2.18 10.07 3.95
C PRO A 13 -3.31 9.64 4.88
N ASP A 14 -4.12 10.60 5.34
CA ASP A 14 -5.23 10.30 6.25
C ASP A 14 -6.32 9.48 5.56
N ILE A 15 -6.63 9.81 4.33
CA ILE A 15 -7.62 9.08 3.53
C ILE A 15 -7.14 7.65 3.27
N THR A 16 -5.88 7.50 2.90
CA THR A 16 -5.29 6.17 2.64
C THR A 16 -5.35 5.29 3.88
N GLU A 17 -5.04 5.82 5.05
CA GLU A 17 -5.11 5.07 6.29
C GLU A 17 -6.51 4.53 6.55
N LYS A 18 -7.53 5.37 6.36
CA LYS A 18 -8.92 4.94 6.50
C LYS A 18 -9.31 3.90 5.47
N MET A 19 -8.85 4.05 4.24
CA MET A 19 -9.13 3.10 3.17
C MET A 19 -8.47 1.75 3.45
N VAL A 20 -7.26 1.74 3.98
CA VAL A 20 -6.58 0.50 4.37
C VAL A 20 -7.38 -0.23 5.45
N ASP A 21 -7.92 0.50 6.43
CA ASP A 21 -8.77 -0.09 7.45
C ASP A 21 -10.02 -0.76 6.84
N TYR A 22 -10.62 -0.14 5.85
CA TYR A 22 -11.75 -0.74 5.12
C TYR A 22 -11.34 -1.98 4.34
N LEU A 23 -10.11 -2.04 3.88
CA LEU A 23 -9.61 -3.16 3.08
C LEU A 23 -9.13 -4.35 3.92
N ASN A 24 -9.11 -4.23 5.23
CA ASN A 24 -8.60 -5.29 6.10
C ASN A 24 -9.33 -6.63 5.92
N HIS A 25 -10.60 -6.60 5.55
CA HIS A 25 -11.35 -7.84 5.29
C HIS A 25 -10.80 -8.62 4.10
N ARG A 26 -10.05 -7.96 3.22
CA ARG A 26 -9.45 -8.60 2.04
C ARG A 26 -8.05 -9.10 2.28
N GLY A 27 -7.36 -8.54 3.29
CA GLY A 27 -5.98 -8.90 3.56
C GLY A 27 -5.63 -8.69 5.02
N PRO A 28 -6.11 -9.57 5.94
CA PRO A 28 -5.89 -9.36 7.37
C PRO A 28 -4.48 -9.72 7.84
N ASP A 29 -3.63 -10.30 7.00
CA ASP A 29 -2.30 -10.75 7.39
C ASP A 29 -1.28 -9.63 7.51
N GLY A 30 -1.63 -8.43 7.08
CA GLY A 30 -0.76 -7.28 7.21
C GLY A 30 -1.33 -6.10 6.44
N SER A 31 -0.90 -4.92 6.82
CA SER A 31 -1.25 -3.70 6.10
C SER A 31 -0.04 -2.79 6.10
N GLY A 32 0.00 -1.90 5.13
CA GLY A 32 1.08 -0.94 5.01
C GLY A 32 0.65 0.26 4.20
N SER A 33 1.37 1.36 4.39
CA SER A 33 1.15 2.57 3.62
C SER A 33 2.48 3.23 3.32
N TRP A 34 2.48 4.05 2.29
CA TRP A 34 3.61 4.86 1.89
C TRP A 34 3.11 6.21 1.42
N ASN A 35 3.78 7.27 1.84
CA ASN A 35 3.39 8.63 1.53
C ASN A 35 4.62 9.43 1.12
N GLU A 36 4.43 10.35 0.16
CA GLU A 36 5.47 11.28 -0.22
C GLU A 36 4.84 12.60 -0.63
N MET A 37 5.49 13.72 -0.28
CA MET A 37 5.02 15.02 -0.72
C MET A 37 5.17 15.17 -2.22
N PHE A 38 4.12 15.68 -2.82
CA PHE A 38 4.08 16.00 -4.23
C PHE A 38 3.68 17.49 -4.35
N GLY A 39 4.67 18.35 -4.34
CA GLY A 39 4.45 19.78 -4.33
C GLY A 39 4.17 20.33 -2.93
N PRO A 40 3.81 21.64 -2.83
CA PRO A 40 3.78 22.33 -1.52
C PRO A 40 2.64 21.90 -0.61
N ASN A 41 1.52 21.41 -1.13
CA ASN A 41 0.36 21.08 -0.32
C ASN A 41 -0.32 19.77 -0.75
N ALA A 42 0.43 18.85 -1.33
CA ALA A 42 -0.16 17.61 -1.79
C ALA A 42 0.75 16.43 -1.47
N TYR A 43 0.14 15.26 -1.27
CA TYR A 43 0.82 14.01 -1.05
C TYR A 43 0.34 12.99 -2.06
N ILE A 44 1.24 12.11 -2.47
CA ILE A 44 0.86 10.84 -3.08
C ILE A 44 0.95 9.77 -1.99
N SER A 45 -0.04 8.90 -1.92
CA SER A 45 -0.15 7.94 -0.86
C SER A 45 -0.63 6.60 -1.40
N PHE A 46 0.03 5.52 -1.03
CA PHE A 46 -0.35 4.15 -1.36
C PHE A 46 -0.66 3.38 -0.09
N GLY A 47 -1.66 2.52 -0.15
CA GLY A 47 -2.00 1.62 0.93
C GLY A 47 -2.23 0.21 0.42
N HIS A 48 -1.99 -0.76 1.30
CA HIS A 48 -2.09 -2.17 0.96
C HIS A 48 -2.56 -2.97 2.16
N SER A 49 -3.53 -3.85 1.95
CA SER A 49 -3.92 -4.89 2.90
C SER A 49 -3.60 -6.25 2.28
N ARG A 50 -2.93 -7.10 3.05
CA ARG A 50 -2.33 -8.32 2.54
C ARG A 50 -3.03 -9.55 3.08
N LEU A 51 -3.33 -10.49 2.18
CA LEU A 51 -3.62 -11.86 2.52
C LEU A 51 -2.43 -12.70 2.05
N ALA A 52 -1.67 -13.24 3.00
CA ALA A 52 -0.44 -13.96 2.70
C ALA A 52 -0.76 -15.43 2.43
N ILE A 53 -0.67 -15.83 1.18
CA ILE A 53 -0.83 -17.23 0.77
C ILE A 53 0.55 -17.87 0.58
N VAL A 54 1.49 -17.10 0.05
CA VAL A 54 2.87 -17.51 -0.19
C VAL A 54 3.76 -16.52 0.51
N ASP A 55 4.80 -16.98 1.20
CA ASP A 55 5.79 -16.14 1.87
C ASP A 55 5.15 -15.10 2.80
N ILE A 56 4.64 -15.57 3.93
CA ILE A 56 3.90 -14.76 4.91
C ILE A 56 4.72 -13.57 5.41
N THR A 57 6.04 -13.71 5.52
CA THR A 57 6.88 -12.68 6.12
C THR A 57 7.73 -11.90 5.12
N GLY A 58 7.85 -12.38 3.88
CA GLY A 58 8.82 -11.84 2.93
C GLY A 58 8.27 -10.89 1.88
N SER A 59 6.96 -10.76 1.74
CA SER A 59 6.36 -10.03 0.63
C SER A 59 5.48 -8.87 1.09
N GLN A 60 5.94 -8.13 2.08
CA GLN A 60 5.18 -7.00 2.58
C GLN A 60 5.21 -5.83 1.61
N GLN A 61 4.09 -5.14 1.51
CA GLN A 61 3.92 -4.00 0.62
C GLN A 61 3.56 -2.74 1.41
N PRO A 62 3.80 -1.54 0.91
CA PRO A 62 4.42 -1.24 -0.40
C PRO A 62 5.91 -1.63 -0.46
N ILE A 63 6.36 -1.97 -1.67
CA ILE A 63 7.75 -2.37 -1.92
C ILE A 63 8.48 -1.20 -2.56
N GLY A 64 9.56 -0.75 -1.93
CA GLY A 64 10.41 0.31 -2.46
C GLY A 64 11.64 -0.24 -3.17
N SER A 65 12.15 0.52 -4.11
CA SER A 65 13.39 0.21 -4.78
C SER A 65 14.47 1.23 -4.44
N ASN A 66 15.73 0.87 -4.70
CA ASN A 66 16.87 1.80 -4.53
C ASN A 66 16.82 2.98 -5.49
N GLN A 67 16.00 2.90 -6.52
CA GLN A 67 15.90 3.94 -7.55
C GLN A 67 14.69 4.84 -7.35
N GLY A 68 14.03 4.78 -6.21
CA GLY A 68 12.92 5.66 -5.87
C GLY A 68 11.57 5.21 -6.38
N CYS A 69 11.44 3.98 -6.84
CA CYS A 69 10.15 3.43 -7.25
C CYS A 69 9.46 2.74 -6.08
N VAL A 70 8.13 2.85 -6.02
CA VAL A 70 7.31 2.18 -5.01
C VAL A 70 6.19 1.43 -5.72
N LEU A 71 5.98 0.19 -5.33
CA LEU A 71 4.99 -0.69 -5.94
C LEU A 71 4.02 -1.21 -4.90
N ILE A 72 2.74 -1.20 -5.26
CA ILE A 72 1.71 -2.01 -4.60
C ILE A 72 1.03 -2.86 -5.66
N GLN A 73 0.58 -4.04 -5.28
CA GLN A 73 -0.18 -4.87 -6.21
C GLN A 73 -1.19 -5.74 -5.46
N ASN A 74 -2.26 -6.06 -6.15
CA ASN A 74 -3.24 -7.01 -5.68
C ASN A 74 -2.97 -8.35 -6.37
N GLY A 75 -2.19 -9.21 -5.71
CA GLY A 75 -1.81 -10.50 -6.28
C GLY A 75 -0.41 -10.92 -5.88
N GLU A 76 0.08 -11.95 -6.52
CA GLU A 76 1.39 -12.53 -6.32
C GLU A 76 2.13 -12.63 -7.66
N ILE A 77 3.45 -12.44 -7.60
CA ILE A 77 4.31 -12.66 -8.76
C ILE A 77 5.15 -13.91 -8.47
N TYR A 78 5.09 -14.88 -9.35
CA TYR A 78 5.84 -16.11 -9.24
C TYR A 78 6.98 -16.10 -10.26
N ASN A 79 8.20 -16.26 -9.78
CA ASN A 79 9.40 -16.30 -10.63
C ASN A 79 10.02 -17.68 -10.63
#